data_fdc7a7c9845c99e72b43a0b33dde273b
#
_entry.id   fdc7a7c9845c99e72b43a0b33dde273b
#
_cell.length_a   1.000
_cell.length_b   1.000
_cell.length_c   1.000
_cell.angle_alpha   90.00
_cell.angle_beta   90.00
_cell.angle_gamma   90.00
#
_symmetry.space_group_name_H-M   'P 1'
#
loop_
_entity.id
_entity.type
_entity.pdbx_description
1 polymer ?
#
loop_
_entity_poly.entity_id
_entity_poly.type
_entity_poly.pdbx_seq_one_letter_code
_entity_poly.pdbx_strand_id
1 'polypeptide(L)' 'MAENWESIYSTPLPHRAELAKALLSEHDIPAVVVNKQSSSYPTIGWGKSEVHVLAKDAVLAKVILENEATFS' A
#
# COMPACT_ATOMS: atom_id res chain seq x y z
N MET A 1 -20.05 4.63 11.70
CA MET A 1 -19.85 4.66 10.26
C MET A 1 -18.58 3.95 9.88
N ALA A 2 -18.69 3.12 8.87
CA ALA A 2 -17.52 2.39 8.40
C ALA A 2 -16.58 3.34 7.67
N GLU A 3 -15.32 3.30 8.03
CA GLU A 3 -14.31 4.05 7.30
C GLU A 3 -13.91 3.24 6.08
N ASN A 4 -13.77 3.94 4.95
CA ASN A 4 -13.38 3.29 3.72
C ASN A 4 -11.87 3.32 3.57
N TRP A 5 -11.31 2.17 3.25
CA TRP A 5 -9.88 2.04 2.96
C TRP A 5 -9.70 1.89 1.46
N GLU A 6 -8.72 2.60 0.92
CA GLU A 6 -8.43 2.55 -0.50
C GLU A 6 -7.00 2.08 -0.73
N SER A 7 -6.83 1.26 -1.76
CA SER A 7 -5.50 0.85 -2.20
C SER A 7 -4.85 2.00 -2.96
N ILE A 8 -3.69 2.43 -2.49
CA ILE A 8 -2.98 3.55 -3.13
C ILE A 8 -1.66 3.12 -3.73
N TYR A 9 -1.24 1.90 -3.46
CA TYR A 9 0.03 1.38 -3.98
C TYR A 9 -0.04 -0.13 -4.02
N SER A 10 0.45 -0.71 -5.08
CA SER A 10 0.45 -2.15 -5.25
C SER A 10 1.80 -2.57 -5.81
N THR A 11 2.38 -3.60 -5.23
CA THR A 11 3.70 -4.07 -5.65
C THR A 11 3.80 -5.58 -5.44
N PRO A 12 4.52 -6.28 -6.32
CA PRO A 12 4.80 -7.70 -6.08
C PRO A 12 5.90 -7.90 -5.03
N LEU A 13 6.54 -6.82 -4.58
CA LEU A 13 7.65 -6.90 -3.63
C LEU A 13 7.16 -6.49 -2.24
N PRO A 14 7.02 -7.45 -1.31
CA PRO A 14 6.48 -7.12 0.03
C PRO A 14 7.27 -6.05 0.76
N HIS A 15 8.59 -6.04 0.63
CA HIS A 15 9.39 -5.05 1.35
C HIS A 15 9.12 -3.62 0.88
N ARG A 16 8.74 -3.44 -0.39
CA ARG A 16 8.39 -2.11 -0.88
C ARG A 16 7.06 -1.64 -0.29
N ALA A 17 6.12 -2.55 -0.10
CA ALA A 17 4.87 -2.21 0.55
C ALA A 17 5.12 -1.79 2.00
N GLU A 18 6.01 -2.49 2.70
CA GLU A 18 6.35 -2.13 4.06
C GLU A 18 7.04 -0.77 4.12
N LEU A 19 7.91 -0.46 3.16
CA LEU A 19 8.55 0.84 3.09
C LEU A 19 7.55 1.95 2.86
N ALA A 20 6.59 1.71 1.97
CA ALA A 20 5.53 2.69 1.72
C ALA A 20 4.71 2.94 2.98
N LYS A 21 4.35 1.87 3.67
CA LYS A 21 3.62 1.99 4.93
C LYS A 21 4.40 2.80 5.95
N ALA A 22 5.70 2.50 6.10
CA ALA A 22 6.54 3.21 7.05
C ALA A 22 6.63 4.70 6.72
N LEU A 23 6.78 5.03 5.44
CA LEU A 23 6.83 6.43 5.01
C LEU A 23 5.54 7.16 5.35
N LEU A 24 4.40 6.53 5.06
CA LEU A 24 3.12 7.15 5.37
C LEU A 24 2.92 7.30 6.87
N SER A 25 3.40 6.36 7.66
CA SER A 25 3.32 6.45 9.10
C SER A 25 4.12 7.64 9.63
N GLU A 26 5.24 7.96 9.00
CA GLU A 26 6.02 9.13 9.37
C GLU A 26 5.27 10.45 9.14
N HIS A 27 4.29 10.41 8.23
CA HIS A 27 3.44 11.57 7.95
C HIS A 27 2.11 11.50 8.69
N ASP A 28 2.04 10.67 9.73
CA ASP A 28 0.83 10.49 10.55
C ASP A 28 -0.37 9.99 9.74
N ILE A 29 -0.11 9.23 8.69
CA ILE A 29 -1.16 8.62 7.87
C ILE A 29 -1.25 7.14 8.22
N PRO A 30 -2.38 6.70 8.81
CA PRO A 30 -2.57 5.27 9.07
C PRO A 30 -2.59 4.48 7.77
N ALA A 31 -1.80 3.43 7.71
CA ALA A 31 -1.73 2.60 6.53
C ALA A 31 -1.65 1.14 6.94
N VAL A 32 -2.19 0.27 6.09
CA VAL A 32 -2.09 -1.17 6.30
C VAL A 32 -1.61 -1.84 5.02
N VAL A 33 -0.88 -2.93 5.18
CA VAL A 33 -0.44 -3.72 4.03
C VAL A 33 -1.36 -4.93 3.93
N VAL A 34 -1.94 -5.11 2.76
CA VAL A 34 -2.81 -6.24 2.48
C VAL A 34 -2.11 -7.13 1.46
N ASN A 35 -1.88 -8.38 1.82
CA ASN A 35 -1.27 -9.33 0.91
C ASN A 35 -2.37 -10.04 0.15
N LYS A 36 -2.37 -9.86 -1.15
CA LYS A 36 -3.34 -10.54 -2.00
C LYS A 36 -2.66 -11.69 -2.69
N GLN A 37 -2.89 -12.88 -2.16
CA GLN A 37 -2.43 -14.11 -2.78
C GLN A 37 -3.65 -14.93 -3.14
N SER A 38 -3.69 -15.34 -4.38
CA SER A 38 -4.75 -16.24 -4.81
C SER A 38 -4.37 -17.65 -4.39
N SER A 39 -5.07 -18.19 -3.40
CA SER A 39 -4.83 -19.55 -2.97
C SER A 39 -5.38 -20.57 -3.95
N SER A 40 -6.19 -20.13 -4.91
CA SER A 40 -6.80 -21.00 -5.90
C SER A 40 -5.82 -21.39 -7.01
N TYR A 41 -4.77 -20.64 -7.20
CA TYR A 41 -3.80 -20.89 -8.27
C TYR A 41 -2.43 -21.04 -7.67
N PRO A 42 -1.81 -22.19 -7.81
CA PRO A 42 -0.44 -22.38 -7.31
C PRO A 42 0.58 -21.75 -8.24
N THR A 43 0.41 -20.49 -8.55
CA THR A 43 1.35 -19.75 -9.38
C THR A 43 2.36 -19.09 -8.49
N ILE A 44 3.59 -19.46 -8.65
CA ILE A 44 4.69 -18.95 -7.86
C ILE A 44 4.96 -17.51 -8.26
N GLY A 45 5.06 -16.62 -7.27
CA GLY A 45 5.45 -15.25 -7.49
C GLY A 45 4.36 -14.29 -7.90
N TRP A 46 3.10 -14.70 -7.80
CA TRP A 46 1.98 -13.87 -8.23
C TRP A 46 1.25 -13.18 -7.09
N GLY A 47 1.83 -13.21 -5.90
CA GLY A 47 1.27 -12.46 -4.80
C GLY A 47 1.56 -10.98 -4.96
N LYS A 48 0.59 -10.14 -4.66
CA LYS A 48 0.78 -8.71 -4.63
C LYS A 48 0.50 -8.18 -3.25
N SER A 49 1.31 -7.23 -2.82
CA SER A 49 1.07 -6.51 -1.58
C SER A 49 0.51 -5.14 -1.93
N GLU A 50 -0.55 -4.76 -1.27
CA GLU A 50 -1.17 -3.46 -1.48
C GLU A 50 -1.11 -2.65 -0.21
N VAL A 51 -0.88 -1.36 -0.36
CA VAL A 51 -0.93 -0.45 0.78
C VAL A 51 -2.25 0.28 0.72
N HIS A 52 -3.01 0.18 1.80
CA HIS A 52 -4.32 0.79 1.92
C HIS A 52 -4.27 1.89 2.96
N VAL A 53 -4.93 2.98 2.68
CA VAL A 53 -5.09 4.09 3.62
C VAL A 53 -6.56 4.47 3.66
N LEU A 54 -6.93 5.25 4.66
CA LEU A 54 -8.28 5.78 4.73
C LEU A 54 -8.56 6.64 3.50
N ALA A 55 -9.79 6.57 2.98
CA ALA A 55 -10.14 7.31 1.77
C ALA A 55 -9.83 8.80 1.88
N LYS A 56 -10.01 9.37 3.06
CA LYS A 56 -9.73 10.79 3.29
C LYS A 56 -8.26 11.14 3.11
N ASP A 57 -7.38 10.16 3.27
CA ASP A 57 -5.94 10.37 3.18
C ASP A 57 -5.37 9.89 1.84
N ALA A 58 -6.21 9.33 0.97
CA ALA A 58 -5.73 8.68 -0.25
C ALA A 58 -4.96 9.62 -1.16
N VAL A 59 -5.46 10.84 -1.38
CA VAL A 59 -4.81 11.80 -2.26
C VAL A 59 -3.46 12.21 -1.67
N LEU A 60 -3.44 12.55 -0.40
CA LEU A 60 -2.20 12.95 0.26
C LEU A 60 -1.17 11.82 0.25
N ALA A 61 -1.63 10.60 0.54
CA ALA A 61 -0.73 9.45 0.55
C ALA A 61 -0.10 9.24 -0.83
N LYS A 62 -0.89 9.37 -1.89
CA LYS A 62 -0.36 9.24 -3.25
C LYS A 62 0.69 10.31 -3.55
N VAL A 63 0.42 11.55 -3.15
CA VAL A 63 1.35 12.65 -3.35
C VAL A 63 2.67 12.38 -2.62
N ILE A 64 2.59 11.92 -1.38
CA ILE A 64 3.78 11.62 -0.59
C ILE A 64 4.62 10.55 -1.29
N LEU A 65 3.99 9.47 -1.76
CA LEU A 65 4.72 8.40 -2.44
C LEU A 65 5.31 8.87 -3.77
N GLU A 66 4.58 9.69 -4.52
CA GLU A 66 5.07 10.19 -5.80
C GLU A 66 6.29 11.09 -5.64
N ASN A 67 6.39 11.79 -4.51
CA ASN A 67 7.51 12.67 -4.25
C ASN A 67 8.76 11.94 -3.76
N GLU A 68 8.63 10.65 -3.45
CA GLU A 68 9.77 9.84 -3.04
C GLU A 68 10.35 9.14 -4.26
N ALA A 69 11.65 9.33 -4.47
CA ALA A 69 12.32 8.74 -5.63
C ALA A 69 12.20 7.21 -5.65
N THR A 70 12.12 6.60 -4.48
CA THR A 70 12.01 5.15 -4.38
C THR A 70 10.73 4.62 -5.03
N PHE A 71 9.67 5.42 -5.02
CA PHE A 71 8.36 4.99 -5.51
C PHE A 71 7.91 5.68 -6.80
N SER A 72 8.69 6.60 -7.29
CA SER A 72 8.33 7.33 -8.51
C SER A 72 8.81 6.60 -9.77
#